data_3d1bc5aa1d8e74b2aae643cd17dd1c82
#
_entry.id   3d1bc5aa1d8e74b2aae643cd17dd1c82
#
_cell.length_a   1.000
_cell.length_b   1.000
_cell.length_c   1.000
_cell.angle_alpha   90.00
_cell.angle_beta   90.00
_cell.angle_gamma   90.00
#
_symmetry.space_group_name_H-M   'P 1'
#
loop_
_entity.id
_entity.type
_entity.pdbx_description
1 polymer ?
#
loop_
_entity_poly.entity_id
_entity_poly.type
_entity_poly.pdbx_seq_one_letter_code
_entity_poly.pdbx_strand_id
1 'polypeptide(L)'
;MLRALLFLAGLLAALGARAGEVQVAAAANLGPAIQKIAAAFARDSGHRAVVALGSTGRFHAQVRNGAPFEVLLAADQETPGQLESEGLAVAGSRFTYAVGRLVLWSAQEGVVDPRGEVLRQPPAGKLAIADPRVAPYGRAAVETLRSLGLLAAWQSHLVQAENIAQAHQFVASGNARIGFVALSQVVEQGRVTRGSGWIVPEQAHAPIRQDAALLARGANNPAAAAFLAYLRGEAARSILRDAGYGL
;
A
#
# COMPACT_ATOMS: atom_id res chain seq x y z
N MET A 1 -51.31 -32.17 -3.97
CA MET A 1 -50.46 -31.74 -2.82
C MET A 1 -48.95 -31.76 -3.08
N LEU A 2 -48.43 -32.67 -3.94
CA LEU A 2 -46.96 -32.78 -4.21
C LEU A 2 -46.35 -31.62 -5.03
N ARG A 3 -47.17 -30.96 -5.90
CA ARG A 3 -46.70 -29.81 -6.71
C ARG A 3 -46.55 -28.49 -5.93
N ALA A 4 -47.23 -28.33 -4.80
CA ALA A 4 -47.12 -27.14 -3.94
C ALA A 4 -45.87 -27.16 -3.05
N LEU A 5 -45.37 -28.35 -2.69
CA LEU A 5 -44.14 -28.52 -1.90
C LEU A 5 -42.86 -28.21 -2.70
N LEU A 6 -42.86 -28.47 -4.02
CA LEU A 6 -41.71 -28.15 -4.90
C LEU A 6 -41.55 -26.66 -5.16
N PHE A 7 -42.62 -25.85 -5.10
CA PHE A 7 -42.54 -24.40 -5.22
C PHE A 7 -42.06 -23.71 -3.95
N LEU A 8 -42.29 -24.29 -2.77
CA LEU A 8 -41.83 -23.72 -1.48
C LEU A 8 -40.35 -24.01 -1.25
N ALA A 9 -39.80 -25.13 -1.76
CA ALA A 9 -38.40 -25.48 -1.67
C ALA A 9 -37.50 -24.58 -2.55
N GLY A 10 -38.02 -24.05 -3.67
CA GLY A 10 -37.32 -23.12 -4.55
C GLY A 10 -37.20 -21.69 -4.01
N LEU A 11 -38.07 -21.29 -3.07
CA LEU A 11 -38.06 -19.92 -2.52
C LEU A 11 -37.10 -19.77 -1.34
N LEU A 12 -36.65 -20.85 -0.72
CA LEU A 12 -35.69 -20.80 0.41
C LEU A 12 -34.22 -20.75 -0.05
N ALA A 13 -33.92 -20.95 -1.34
CA ALA A 13 -32.54 -20.88 -1.85
C ALA A 13 -32.07 -19.46 -2.26
N ALA A 14 -32.97 -18.47 -2.20
CA ALA A 14 -32.65 -17.07 -2.46
C ALA A 14 -32.40 -16.27 -1.18
N LEU A 15 -31.68 -16.82 -0.19
CA LEU A 15 -30.98 -16.05 0.82
C LEU A 15 -29.78 -15.42 0.12
N GLY A 16 -30.06 -14.39 -0.70
CA GLY A 16 -29.06 -13.58 -1.38
C GLY A 16 -28.00 -13.14 -0.39
N ALA A 17 -26.75 -13.44 -0.68
CA ALA A 17 -25.62 -12.91 0.05
C ALA A 17 -25.84 -11.39 0.19
N ARG A 18 -26.13 -10.92 1.39
CA ARG A 18 -26.37 -9.50 1.66
C ARG A 18 -25.07 -8.79 1.34
N ALA A 19 -25.13 -7.85 0.39
CA ALA A 19 -23.99 -6.98 0.09
C ALA A 19 -23.49 -6.35 1.40
N GLY A 20 -22.30 -6.73 1.83
CA GLY A 20 -21.66 -6.21 3.03
C GLY A 20 -20.63 -5.14 2.65
N GLU A 21 -20.26 -4.32 3.64
CA GLU A 21 -19.20 -3.32 3.51
C GLU A 21 -18.05 -3.67 4.45
N VAL A 22 -16.81 -3.40 4.01
CA VAL A 22 -15.61 -3.54 4.83
C VAL A 22 -14.82 -2.24 4.85
N GLN A 23 -14.45 -1.79 6.05
CA GLN A 23 -13.62 -0.59 6.27
C GLN A 23 -12.14 -0.98 6.22
N VAL A 24 -11.43 -0.49 5.19
CA VAL A 24 -10.04 -0.88 4.90
C VAL A 24 -9.12 0.31 5.15
N ALA A 25 -8.16 0.16 6.06
CA ALA A 25 -7.01 1.05 6.20
C ALA A 25 -5.89 0.54 5.28
N ALA A 26 -5.50 1.30 4.26
CA ALA A 26 -4.49 0.88 3.30
C ALA A 26 -3.32 1.87 3.22
N ALA A 27 -2.10 1.34 3.24
CA ALA A 27 -0.91 2.15 3.05
C ALA A 27 -0.95 2.90 1.71
N ALA A 28 -0.56 4.17 1.73
CA ALA A 28 -0.77 5.12 0.63
C ALA A 28 -0.07 4.74 -0.70
N ASN A 29 0.97 3.88 -0.62
CA ASN A 29 1.61 3.31 -1.82
C ASN A 29 0.67 2.44 -2.66
N LEU A 30 -0.37 1.88 -2.04
CA LEU A 30 -1.37 1.06 -2.73
C LEU A 30 -2.37 1.88 -3.56
N GLY A 31 -2.43 3.21 -3.41
CA GLY A 31 -3.48 4.07 -3.94
C GLY A 31 -4.07 3.65 -5.29
N PRO A 32 -3.28 3.59 -6.38
CA PRO A 32 -3.82 3.20 -7.69
C PRO A 32 -4.26 1.73 -7.75
N ALA A 33 -3.53 0.82 -7.11
CA ALA A 33 -3.81 -0.62 -7.16
C ALA A 33 -5.04 -0.98 -6.32
N ILE A 34 -5.20 -0.39 -5.12
CA ILE A 34 -6.30 -0.73 -4.22
C ILE A 34 -7.66 -0.30 -4.77
N GLN A 35 -7.71 0.79 -5.55
CA GLN A 35 -8.96 1.19 -6.22
C GLN A 35 -9.39 0.15 -7.25
N LYS A 36 -8.46 -0.40 -8.03
CA LYS A 36 -8.72 -1.48 -8.97
C LYS A 36 -9.14 -2.77 -8.25
N ILE A 37 -8.47 -3.12 -7.16
CA ILE A 37 -8.79 -4.29 -6.33
C ILE A 37 -10.19 -4.12 -5.71
N ALA A 38 -10.51 -2.97 -5.13
CA ALA A 38 -11.83 -2.71 -4.53
C ALA A 38 -12.96 -2.78 -5.56
N ALA A 39 -12.75 -2.23 -6.76
CA ALA A 39 -13.72 -2.31 -7.85
C ALA A 39 -13.92 -3.76 -8.34
N ALA A 40 -12.84 -4.51 -8.49
CA ALA A 40 -12.90 -5.92 -8.87
C ALA A 40 -13.57 -6.77 -7.78
N PHE A 41 -13.22 -6.56 -6.52
CA PHE A 41 -13.87 -7.21 -5.38
C PHE A 41 -15.37 -6.95 -5.33
N ALA A 42 -15.80 -5.70 -5.55
CA ALA A 42 -17.23 -5.36 -5.57
C ALA A 42 -17.99 -6.08 -6.69
N ARG A 43 -17.40 -6.13 -7.89
CA ARG A 43 -18.01 -6.84 -9.03
C ARG A 43 -18.10 -8.33 -8.80
N ASP A 44 -17.06 -8.94 -8.23
CA ASP A 44 -16.90 -10.40 -8.17
C ASP A 44 -17.60 -11.00 -6.94
N SER A 45 -17.70 -10.23 -5.82
CA SER A 45 -18.29 -10.71 -4.55
C SER A 45 -19.62 -10.07 -4.18
N GLY A 46 -19.98 -8.94 -4.79
CA GLY A 46 -21.11 -8.13 -4.37
C GLY A 46 -20.88 -7.33 -3.09
N HIS A 47 -19.75 -7.48 -2.39
CA HIS A 47 -19.39 -6.70 -1.21
C HIS A 47 -18.64 -5.41 -1.62
N ARG A 48 -18.64 -4.40 -0.74
CA ARG A 48 -17.96 -3.12 -1.00
C ARG A 48 -16.80 -2.91 -0.02
N ALA A 49 -15.61 -2.58 -0.52
CA ALA A 49 -14.50 -2.12 0.29
C ALA A 49 -14.47 -0.58 0.30
N VAL A 50 -14.52 0.01 1.50
CA VAL A 50 -14.35 1.45 1.73
C VAL A 50 -12.92 1.67 2.20
N VAL A 51 -12.11 2.31 1.36
CA VAL A 51 -10.67 2.41 1.54
C VAL A 51 -10.27 3.79 2.03
N ALA A 52 -9.58 3.85 3.17
CA ALA A 52 -8.84 5.01 3.62
C ALA A 52 -7.35 4.83 3.31
N LEU A 53 -6.70 5.87 2.77
CA LEU A 53 -5.28 5.86 2.44
C LEU A 53 -4.48 6.71 3.44
N GLY A 54 -3.35 6.18 3.92
CA GLY A 54 -2.50 6.90 4.87
C GLY A 54 -1.14 6.20 5.07
N SER A 55 -0.36 6.67 6.04
CA SER A 55 0.86 5.95 6.43
C SER A 55 0.55 4.82 7.42
N THR A 56 1.32 3.73 7.33
CA THR A 56 1.18 2.55 8.18
C THR A 56 1.19 2.90 9.67
N GLY A 57 2.15 3.69 10.13
CA GLY A 57 2.26 4.07 11.54
C GLY A 57 1.10 4.96 12.04
N ARG A 58 0.49 5.78 11.17
CA ARG A 58 -0.71 6.52 11.54
C ARG A 58 -1.91 5.61 11.70
N PHE A 59 -2.07 4.63 10.82
CA PHE A 59 -3.12 3.62 10.99
C PHE A 59 -2.93 2.78 12.23
N HIS A 60 -1.69 2.42 12.59
CA HIS A 60 -1.38 1.79 13.87
C HIS A 60 -1.94 2.61 15.04
N ALA A 61 -1.59 3.90 15.11
CA ALA A 61 -2.09 4.80 16.15
C ALA A 61 -3.62 4.93 16.14
N GLN A 62 -4.25 5.03 14.97
CA GLN A 62 -5.71 5.14 14.83
C GLN A 62 -6.42 3.87 15.30
N VAL A 63 -5.93 2.68 14.95
CA VAL A 63 -6.50 1.39 15.39
C VAL A 63 -6.40 1.26 16.91
N ARG A 64 -5.26 1.60 17.51
CA ARG A 64 -5.09 1.62 18.98
C ARG A 64 -6.06 2.60 19.67
N ASN A 65 -6.45 3.67 18.99
CA ASN A 65 -7.43 4.64 19.47
C ASN A 65 -8.87 4.32 19.04
N GLY A 66 -9.15 3.09 18.58
CA GLY A 66 -10.50 2.61 18.31
C GLY A 66 -11.10 3.03 16.98
N ALA A 67 -10.29 3.43 16.00
CA ALA A 67 -10.78 3.73 14.65
C ALA A 67 -11.53 2.52 14.05
N PRO A 68 -12.59 2.76 13.23
CA PRO A 68 -13.52 1.72 12.79
C PRO A 68 -13.01 0.86 11.64
N PHE A 69 -11.69 0.67 11.52
CA PHE A 69 -11.13 -0.19 10.49
C PHE A 69 -11.30 -1.66 10.83
N GLU A 70 -11.53 -2.46 9.81
CA GLU A 70 -11.77 -3.90 9.89
C GLU A 70 -10.66 -4.71 9.23
N VAL A 71 -9.97 -4.12 8.24
CA VAL A 71 -8.81 -4.68 7.56
C VAL A 71 -7.70 -3.63 7.52
N LEU A 72 -6.47 -4.06 7.80
CA LEU A 72 -5.26 -3.27 7.59
C LEU A 72 -4.43 -3.86 6.45
N LEU A 73 -4.05 -3.02 5.48
CA LEU A 73 -3.04 -3.30 4.46
C LEU A 73 -1.82 -2.42 4.75
N ALA A 74 -0.89 -2.94 5.53
CA ALA A 74 0.31 -2.22 5.94
C ALA A 74 1.40 -2.25 4.84
N ALA A 75 2.32 -1.30 4.87
CA ALA A 75 3.52 -1.32 4.04
C ALA A 75 4.74 -1.91 4.79
N ASP A 76 4.52 -2.55 5.93
CA ASP A 76 5.51 -3.33 6.68
C ASP A 76 4.87 -4.59 7.29
N GLN A 77 5.69 -5.42 7.93
CA GLN A 77 5.28 -6.62 8.68
C GLN A 77 5.19 -6.33 10.18
N GLU A 78 5.90 -5.31 10.65
CA GLU A 78 6.00 -4.97 12.08
C GLU A 78 4.65 -4.52 12.65
N THR A 79 4.01 -3.57 11.99
CA THR A 79 2.74 -2.99 12.46
C THR A 79 1.61 -4.01 12.59
N PRO A 80 1.32 -4.87 11.60
CA PRO A 80 0.33 -5.93 11.77
C PRO A 80 0.70 -6.93 12.86
N GLY A 81 2.00 -7.25 13.02
CA GLY A 81 2.48 -8.12 14.09
C GLY A 81 2.28 -7.53 15.48
N GLN A 82 2.52 -6.23 15.66
CA GLN A 82 2.27 -5.52 16.92
C GLN A 82 0.78 -5.51 17.26
N LEU A 83 -0.09 -5.17 16.29
CA LEU A 83 -1.54 -5.19 16.49
C LEU A 83 -2.06 -6.60 16.85
N GLU A 84 -1.48 -7.65 16.28
CA GLU A 84 -1.81 -9.03 16.62
C GLU A 84 -1.40 -9.35 18.08
N SER A 85 -0.20 -8.96 18.49
CA SER A 85 0.27 -9.16 19.87
C SER A 85 -0.51 -8.34 20.92
N GLU A 86 -1.06 -7.21 20.51
CA GLU A 86 -1.92 -6.33 21.32
C GLU A 86 -3.39 -6.80 21.35
N GLY A 87 -3.76 -7.88 20.63
CA GLY A 87 -5.14 -8.35 20.52
C GLY A 87 -6.04 -7.44 19.64
N LEU A 88 -5.47 -6.50 18.90
CA LEU A 88 -6.17 -5.58 18.02
C LEU A 88 -6.30 -6.11 16.58
N ALA A 89 -5.60 -7.20 16.25
CA ALA A 89 -5.79 -7.98 15.03
C ALA A 89 -6.06 -9.45 15.41
N VAL A 90 -6.79 -10.15 14.55
CA VAL A 90 -7.14 -11.57 14.73
C VAL A 90 -5.89 -12.41 14.53
N ALA A 91 -5.54 -13.21 15.53
CA ALA A 91 -4.37 -14.08 15.52
C ALA A 91 -4.37 -15.01 14.29
N GLY A 92 -3.23 -15.13 13.61
CA GLY A 92 -3.07 -15.98 12.44
C GLY A 92 -3.75 -15.46 11.15
N SER A 93 -4.39 -14.28 11.18
CA SER A 93 -4.98 -13.67 9.98
C SER A 93 -3.95 -13.01 9.07
N ARG A 94 -2.78 -12.66 9.62
CA ARG A 94 -1.71 -11.94 8.95
C ARG A 94 -1.06 -12.74 7.81
N PHE A 95 -0.78 -12.06 6.70
CA PHE A 95 0.02 -12.62 5.60
C PHE A 95 0.64 -11.51 4.77
N THR A 96 1.80 -11.80 4.16
CA THR A 96 2.44 -10.91 3.18
C THR A 96 1.66 -10.96 1.87
N TYR A 97 1.12 -9.81 1.44
CA TYR A 97 0.37 -9.71 0.18
C TYR A 97 1.20 -9.12 -0.95
N ALA A 98 2.29 -8.38 -0.64
CA ALA A 98 3.16 -7.76 -1.63
C ALA A 98 4.53 -7.41 -1.08
N VAL A 99 5.52 -7.24 -1.98
CA VAL A 99 6.81 -6.62 -1.69
C VAL A 99 6.93 -5.33 -2.49
N GLY A 100 7.04 -4.21 -1.80
CA GLY A 100 7.13 -2.89 -2.41
C GLY A 100 8.51 -2.62 -3.00
N ARG A 101 8.59 -1.75 -4.00
CA ARG A 101 9.84 -1.30 -4.63
C ARG A 101 9.97 0.21 -4.53
N LEU A 102 11.16 0.67 -4.14
CA LEU A 102 11.49 2.09 -4.02
C LEU A 102 12.06 2.62 -5.34
N VAL A 103 11.69 3.85 -5.69
CA VAL A 103 12.19 4.55 -6.88
C VAL A 103 12.60 5.96 -6.49
N LEU A 104 13.79 6.39 -6.89
CA LEU A 104 14.11 7.81 -6.98
C LEU A 104 13.47 8.33 -8.27
N TRP A 105 12.63 9.35 -8.18
CA TRP A 105 11.86 9.83 -9.31
C TRP A 105 11.85 11.36 -9.42
N SER A 106 11.74 11.84 -10.65
CA SER A 106 11.44 13.23 -11.01
C SER A 106 10.29 13.25 -12.01
N ALA A 107 9.42 14.26 -11.90
CA ALA A 107 8.39 14.52 -12.92
C ALA A 107 8.98 15.01 -14.26
N GLN A 108 10.25 15.42 -14.25
CA GLN A 108 10.95 15.91 -15.44
C GLN A 108 11.81 14.80 -16.06
N GLU A 109 11.80 14.73 -17.37
CA GLU A 109 12.63 13.78 -18.11
C GLU A 109 14.12 14.15 -17.98
N GLY A 110 14.99 13.12 -17.91
CA GLY A 110 16.44 13.28 -17.86
C GLY A 110 17.02 13.82 -16.55
N VAL A 111 16.21 14.13 -15.54
CA VAL A 111 16.70 14.62 -14.22
C VAL A 111 17.29 13.48 -13.40
N VAL A 112 16.64 12.33 -13.39
CA VAL A 112 17.13 11.13 -12.72
C VAL A 112 17.65 10.16 -13.78
N ASP A 113 18.95 9.88 -13.73
CA ASP A 113 19.59 8.91 -14.61
C ASP A 113 19.30 7.47 -14.15
N PRO A 114 19.45 6.46 -15.05
CA PRO A 114 19.13 5.05 -14.73
C PRO A 114 19.96 4.41 -13.61
N ARG A 115 21.00 5.09 -13.09
CA ARG A 115 21.86 4.60 -12.01
C ARG A 115 21.75 5.42 -10.73
N GLY A 116 20.94 6.51 -10.73
CA GLY A 116 20.76 7.38 -9.58
C GLY A 116 21.97 8.27 -9.26
N GLU A 117 22.86 8.48 -10.22
CA GLU A 117 24.08 9.29 -10.04
C GLU A 117 23.78 10.74 -9.69
N VAL A 118 22.56 11.21 -10.02
CA VAL A 118 22.09 12.54 -9.60
C VAL A 118 22.17 12.77 -8.08
N LEU A 119 22.07 11.70 -7.27
CA LEU A 119 22.21 11.79 -5.82
C LEU A 119 23.64 12.10 -5.37
N ARG A 120 24.66 11.78 -6.17
CA ARG A 120 26.09 12.02 -5.88
C ARG A 120 26.54 13.42 -6.26
N GLN A 121 25.73 14.13 -7.03
CA GLN A 121 25.98 15.53 -7.37
C GLN A 121 25.59 16.43 -6.18
N PRO A 122 26.17 17.63 -6.07
CA PRO A 122 25.73 18.61 -5.06
C PRO A 122 24.21 18.81 -5.13
N PRO A 123 23.50 18.84 -3.98
CA PRO A 123 22.05 18.96 -3.98
C PRO A 123 21.56 20.21 -4.72
N ALA A 124 20.84 20.01 -5.81
CA ALA A 124 20.24 21.07 -6.61
C ALA A 124 18.73 21.14 -6.33
N GLY A 125 18.35 21.51 -5.09
CA GLY A 125 16.96 21.60 -4.68
C GLY A 125 16.58 20.61 -3.58
N LYS A 126 15.28 20.36 -3.42
CA LYS A 126 14.73 19.48 -2.38
C LYS A 126 14.58 18.05 -2.88
N LEU A 127 14.80 17.11 -1.94
CA LEU A 127 14.53 15.68 -2.09
C LEU A 127 13.34 15.30 -1.19
N ALA A 128 12.23 14.92 -1.80
CA ALA A 128 11.05 14.48 -1.08
C ALA A 128 11.19 13.04 -0.58
N ILE A 129 10.86 12.81 0.68
CA ILE A 129 10.70 11.47 1.28
C ILE A 129 9.42 11.44 2.11
N ALA A 130 8.84 10.26 2.31
CA ALA A 130 7.83 10.10 3.36
C ALA A 130 8.49 10.17 4.75
N ASP A 131 7.75 10.58 5.78
CA ASP A 131 8.28 10.63 7.16
C ASP A 131 8.74 9.23 7.61
N PRO A 132 10.04 9.02 7.85
CA PRO A 132 10.58 7.69 8.18
C PRO A 132 10.09 7.14 9.53
N ARG A 133 9.53 7.99 10.40
CA ARG A 133 9.00 7.58 11.70
C ARG A 133 7.70 6.80 11.58
N VAL A 134 6.92 7.04 10.52
CA VAL A 134 5.57 6.48 10.35
C VAL A 134 5.34 5.80 8.99
N ALA A 135 6.27 5.94 8.04
CA ALA A 135 6.13 5.41 6.68
C ALA A 135 7.30 4.48 6.31
N PRO A 136 7.05 3.20 6.02
CA PRO A 136 8.08 2.23 5.64
C PRO A 136 8.92 2.65 4.42
N TYR A 137 8.30 3.26 3.42
CA TYR A 137 9.03 3.82 2.28
C TYR A 137 9.96 4.98 2.65
N GLY A 138 9.61 5.75 3.68
CA GLY A 138 10.48 6.79 4.23
C GLY A 138 11.70 6.20 4.93
N ARG A 139 11.53 5.10 5.69
CA ARG A 139 12.64 4.33 6.26
C ARG A 139 13.57 3.81 5.16
N ALA A 140 13.01 3.18 4.13
CA ALA A 140 13.76 2.66 2.99
C ALA A 140 14.55 3.77 2.25
N ALA A 141 13.98 4.97 2.11
CA ALA A 141 14.68 6.12 1.52
C ALA A 141 15.89 6.56 2.36
N VAL A 142 15.73 6.66 3.68
CA VAL A 142 16.84 7.01 4.60
C VAL A 142 17.91 5.91 4.61
N GLU A 143 17.52 4.63 4.61
CA GLU A 143 18.43 3.50 4.52
C GLU A 143 19.23 3.53 3.20
N THR A 144 18.55 3.82 2.08
CA THR A 144 19.21 3.99 0.77
C THR A 144 20.24 5.11 0.80
N LEU A 145 19.89 6.30 1.31
CA LEU A 145 20.85 7.40 1.42
C LEU A 145 22.03 7.05 2.34
N ARG A 146 21.79 6.29 3.41
CA ARG A 146 22.82 5.83 4.33
C ARG A 146 23.75 4.81 3.68
N SER A 147 23.19 3.81 2.99
CA SER A 147 23.97 2.77 2.30
C SER A 147 24.86 3.35 1.19
N LEU A 148 24.43 4.45 0.56
CA LEU A 148 25.21 5.18 -0.44
C LEU A 148 26.22 6.17 0.17
N GLY A 149 26.22 6.39 1.50
CA GLY A 149 27.05 7.39 2.17
C GLY A 149 26.58 8.82 1.95
N LEU A 150 25.33 9.04 1.51
CA LEU A 150 24.83 10.35 1.07
C LEU A 150 23.87 11.02 2.06
N LEU A 151 23.51 10.36 3.17
CA LEU A 151 22.51 10.88 4.09
C LEU A 151 22.89 12.26 4.65
N ALA A 152 24.15 12.45 5.06
CA ALA A 152 24.62 13.72 5.61
C ALA A 152 24.53 14.87 4.59
N ALA A 153 24.90 14.61 3.34
CA ALA A 153 24.86 15.61 2.27
C ALA A 153 23.44 16.05 1.94
N TRP A 154 22.46 15.14 2.03
CA TRP A 154 21.06 15.43 1.72
C TRP A 154 20.23 15.89 2.93
N GLN A 155 20.72 15.77 4.18
CA GLN A 155 19.95 16.00 5.40
C GLN A 155 19.21 17.36 5.42
N SER A 156 19.89 18.46 5.04
CA SER A 156 19.29 19.81 4.98
C SER A 156 18.40 20.06 3.76
N HIS A 157 18.43 19.16 2.80
CA HIS A 157 17.66 19.22 1.56
C HIS A 157 16.43 18.30 1.59
N LEU A 158 16.27 17.45 2.62
CA LEU A 158 15.10 16.59 2.75
C LEU A 158 13.85 17.42 3.04
N VAL A 159 12.78 17.11 2.34
CA VAL A 159 11.42 17.52 2.69
C VAL A 159 10.62 16.28 3.02
N GLN A 160 10.11 16.25 4.25
CA GLN A 160 9.34 15.10 4.74
C GLN A 160 7.86 15.30 4.47
N ALA A 161 7.27 14.33 3.79
CA ALA A 161 5.86 14.22 3.54
C ALA A 161 5.21 13.31 4.59
N GLU A 162 3.94 13.51 4.85
CA GLU A 162 3.15 12.74 5.80
C GLU A 162 3.06 11.24 5.46
N ASN A 163 3.05 10.94 4.17
CA ASN A 163 3.04 9.59 3.61
C ASN A 163 3.65 9.59 2.20
N ILE A 164 3.78 8.41 1.60
CA ILE A 164 4.43 8.25 0.29
C ILE A 164 3.63 8.86 -0.87
N ALA A 165 2.30 8.99 -0.75
CA ALA A 165 1.50 9.65 -1.78
C ALA A 165 1.74 11.16 -1.78
N GLN A 166 1.90 11.78 -0.62
CA GLN A 166 2.25 13.20 -0.53
C GLN A 166 3.70 13.45 -0.98
N ALA A 167 4.65 12.53 -0.71
CA ALA A 167 6.00 12.63 -1.25
C ALA A 167 5.98 12.64 -2.79
N HIS A 168 5.20 11.75 -3.40
CA HIS A 168 4.98 11.75 -4.85
C HIS A 168 4.37 13.08 -5.34
N GLN A 169 3.37 13.62 -4.64
CA GLN A 169 2.75 14.89 -5.00
C GLN A 169 3.74 16.07 -4.94
N PHE A 170 4.65 16.11 -3.96
CA PHE A 170 5.67 17.15 -3.89
C PHE A 170 6.56 17.17 -5.13
N VAL A 171 6.91 15.98 -5.66
CA VAL A 171 7.69 15.90 -6.90
C VAL A 171 6.83 16.20 -8.12
N ALA A 172 5.65 15.65 -8.20
CA ALA A 172 4.72 15.84 -9.34
C ALA A 172 4.31 17.31 -9.54
N SER A 173 4.21 18.08 -8.45
CA SER A 173 3.89 19.52 -8.46
C SER A 173 5.12 20.43 -8.61
N GLY A 174 6.34 19.89 -8.61
CA GLY A 174 7.57 20.66 -8.68
C GLY A 174 8.03 21.30 -7.35
N ASN A 175 7.33 21.03 -6.23
CA ASN A 175 7.73 21.47 -4.89
C ASN A 175 9.02 20.79 -4.39
N ALA A 176 9.34 19.62 -4.95
CA ALA A 176 10.63 18.96 -4.85
C ALA A 176 11.10 18.57 -6.25
N ARG A 177 12.40 18.74 -6.53
CA ARG A 177 12.96 18.38 -7.83
C ARG A 177 12.97 16.88 -8.09
N ILE A 178 13.29 16.12 -7.03
CA ILE A 178 13.36 14.66 -7.00
C ILE A 178 12.75 14.14 -5.70
N GLY A 179 12.39 12.87 -5.66
CA GLY A 179 11.91 12.25 -4.43
C GLY A 179 11.98 10.74 -4.49
N PHE A 180 12.07 10.12 -3.33
CA PHE A 180 11.85 8.70 -3.20
C PHE A 180 10.35 8.42 -3.12
N VAL A 181 9.85 7.63 -4.07
CA VAL A 181 8.44 7.27 -4.21
C VAL A 181 8.28 5.75 -4.36
N ALA A 182 7.06 5.24 -4.23
CA ALA A 182 6.80 3.84 -4.54
C ALA A 182 6.75 3.62 -6.05
N LEU A 183 7.32 2.52 -6.53
CA LEU A 183 7.27 2.16 -7.95
C LEU A 183 5.81 2.14 -8.46
N SER A 184 4.88 1.64 -7.65
CA SER A 184 3.45 1.57 -7.95
C SER A 184 2.77 2.92 -8.25
N GLN A 185 3.40 4.03 -7.92
CA GLN A 185 2.86 5.38 -8.16
C GLN A 185 3.27 5.96 -9.52
N VAL A 186 4.31 5.40 -10.12
CA VAL A 186 4.94 5.96 -11.33
C VAL A 186 5.10 4.94 -12.46
N VAL A 187 4.62 3.70 -12.27
CA VAL A 187 4.71 2.63 -13.25
C VAL A 187 3.34 2.33 -13.85
N GLU A 188 3.31 2.12 -15.14
CA GLU A 188 2.23 1.47 -15.86
C GLU A 188 2.83 0.41 -16.77
N GLN A 189 2.24 -0.79 -16.77
CA GLN A 189 2.71 -1.93 -17.58
C GLN A 189 4.22 -2.20 -17.40
N GLY A 190 4.74 -2.08 -16.17
CA GLY A 190 6.13 -2.38 -15.84
C GLY A 190 7.14 -1.30 -16.22
N ARG A 191 6.72 -0.14 -16.72
CA ARG A 191 7.60 0.98 -17.11
C ARG A 191 7.23 2.25 -16.38
N VAL A 192 8.25 3.05 -16.03
CA VAL A 192 8.03 4.43 -15.54
C VAL A 192 7.44 5.23 -16.70
N THR A 193 6.24 5.77 -16.53
CA THR A 193 5.43 6.35 -17.61
C THR A 193 5.57 7.85 -17.75
N ARG A 194 6.07 8.54 -16.73
CA ARG A 194 6.28 10.00 -16.74
C ARG A 194 7.57 10.36 -16.05
N GLY A 195 8.28 11.34 -16.60
CA GLY A 195 9.51 11.86 -16.06
C GLY A 195 10.67 10.85 -16.17
N SER A 196 11.54 10.86 -15.18
CA SER A 196 12.71 10.01 -15.13
C SER A 196 12.87 9.37 -13.76
N GLY A 197 13.43 8.16 -13.70
CA GLY A 197 13.53 7.43 -12.44
C GLY A 197 14.61 6.36 -12.43
N TRP A 198 15.10 6.11 -11.21
CA TRP A 198 16.00 5.03 -10.88
C TRP A 198 15.35 4.09 -9.88
N ILE A 199 15.11 2.86 -10.28
CA ILE A 199 14.63 1.83 -9.36
C ILE A 199 15.77 1.50 -8.41
N VAL A 200 15.57 1.75 -7.12
CA VAL A 200 16.58 1.50 -6.09
C VAL A 200 16.87 0.00 -6.00
N PRO A 201 18.15 -0.40 -6.04
CA PRO A 201 18.53 -1.80 -5.85
C PRO A 201 18.07 -2.34 -4.48
N GLU A 202 17.63 -3.59 -4.46
CA GLU A 202 17.10 -4.22 -3.24
C GLU A 202 18.11 -4.30 -2.10
N GLN A 203 19.41 -4.25 -2.41
CA GLN A 203 20.51 -4.27 -1.43
C GLN A 203 20.69 -2.92 -0.71
N ALA A 204 20.10 -1.84 -1.21
CA ALA A 204 20.27 -0.49 -0.66
C ALA A 204 19.38 -0.21 0.56
N HIS A 205 18.39 -1.03 0.82
CA HIS A 205 17.47 -0.93 1.96
C HIS A 205 16.88 -2.30 2.32
N ALA A 206 16.29 -2.40 3.51
CA ALA A 206 15.55 -3.60 3.91
C ALA A 206 14.35 -3.84 2.98
N PRO A 207 14.00 -5.11 2.65
CA PRO A 207 12.84 -5.42 1.82
C PRO A 207 11.55 -4.82 2.39
N ILE A 208 10.76 -4.14 1.55
CA ILE A 208 9.48 -3.52 1.95
C ILE A 208 8.39 -4.59 1.86
N ARG A 209 8.42 -5.59 2.76
CA ARG A 209 7.40 -6.64 2.85
C ARG A 209 6.15 -6.06 3.48
N GLN A 210 5.01 -6.24 2.81
CA GLN A 210 3.74 -5.61 3.15
C GLN A 210 2.75 -6.67 3.59
N ASP A 211 2.29 -6.57 4.83
CA ASP A 211 1.34 -7.53 5.40
C ASP A 211 -0.08 -6.97 5.46
N ALA A 212 -1.04 -7.86 5.19
CA ALA A 212 -2.46 -7.65 5.47
C ALA A 212 -2.83 -8.32 6.79
N ALA A 213 -3.77 -7.75 7.52
CA ALA A 213 -4.34 -8.35 8.74
C ALA A 213 -5.83 -8.05 8.85
N LEU A 214 -6.60 -9.03 9.38
CA LEU A 214 -7.95 -8.82 9.87
C LEU A 214 -7.88 -8.15 11.23
N LEU A 215 -8.44 -6.96 11.37
CA LEU A 215 -8.51 -6.30 12.68
C LEU A 215 -9.61 -6.93 13.53
N ALA A 216 -9.45 -6.87 14.86
CA ALA A 216 -10.39 -7.48 15.80
C ALA A 216 -11.83 -6.98 15.58
N ARG A 217 -11.99 -5.72 15.17
CA ARG A 217 -13.28 -5.13 14.84
C ARG A 217 -13.97 -5.79 13.64
N GLY A 218 -13.20 -6.31 12.69
CA GLY A 218 -13.70 -7.02 11.50
C GLY A 218 -13.92 -8.51 11.70
N ALA A 219 -13.62 -9.08 12.88
CA ALA A 219 -13.63 -10.52 13.11
C ALA A 219 -14.96 -11.20 12.76
N ASN A 220 -16.09 -10.50 12.96
CA ASN A 220 -17.44 -11.00 12.67
C ASN A 220 -18.03 -10.43 11.37
N ASN A 221 -17.25 -9.69 10.55
CA ASN A 221 -17.72 -9.15 9.30
C ASN A 221 -17.37 -10.11 8.13
N PRO A 222 -18.35 -10.81 7.50
CA PRO A 222 -18.09 -11.68 6.37
C PRO A 222 -17.43 -10.98 5.17
N ALA A 223 -17.72 -9.68 4.95
CA ALA A 223 -17.11 -8.90 3.88
C ALA A 223 -15.61 -8.66 4.13
N ALA A 224 -15.19 -8.50 5.41
CA ALA A 224 -13.78 -8.36 5.77
C ALA A 224 -13.00 -9.67 5.51
N ALA A 225 -13.55 -10.81 5.91
CA ALA A 225 -12.98 -12.12 5.63
C ALA A 225 -12.90 -12.40 4.11
N ALA A 226 -13.97 -12.09 3.37
CA ALA A 226 -14.03 -12.24 1.93
C ALA A 226 -12.99 -11.33 1.23
N PHE A 227 -12.79 -10.10 1.70
CA PHE A 227 -11.81 -9.18 1.13
C PHE A 227 -10.37 -9.69 1.30
N LEU A 228 -10.02 -10.23 2.49
CA LEU A 228 -8.70 -10.82 2.71
C LEU A 228 -8.48 -12.09 1.88
N ALA A 229 -9.52 -12.92 1.71
CA ALA A 229 -9.47 -14.08 0.80
C ALA A 229 -9.27 -13.63 -0.66
N TYR A 230 -10.00 -12.59 -1.10
CA TYR A 230 -9.86 -12.00 -2.43
C TYR A 230 -8.45 -11.48 -2.69
N LEU A 231 -7.83 -10.83 -1.69
CA LEU A 231 -6.48 -10.29 -1.80
C LEU A 231 -5.42 -11.39 -2.02
N ARG A 232 -5.65 -12.61 -1.53
CA ARG A 232 -4.81 -13.80 -1.80
C ARG A 232 -5.05 -14.40 -3.19
N GLY A 233 -6.18 -14.09 -3.81
CA GLY A 233 -6.59 -14.63 -5.10
C GLY A 233 -5.84 -14.04 -6.30
N GLU A 234 -5.89 -14.73 -7.43
CA GLU A 234 -5.13 -14.36 -8.64
C GLU A 234 -5.57 -13.01 -9.22
N ALA A 235 -6.84 -12.63 -9.12
CA ALA A 235 -7.34 -11.33 -9.59
C ALA A 235 -6.62 -10.16 -8.92
N ALA A 236 -6.52 -10.17 -7.58
CA ALA A 236 -5.81 -9.13 -6.83
C ALA A 236 -4.29 -9.19 -7.06
N ARG A 237 -3.71 -10.40 -7.11
CA ARG A 237 -2.28 -10.61 -7.37
C ARG A 237 -1.86 -10.09 -8.74
N SER A 238 -2.69 -10.30 -9.79
CA SER A 238 -2.43 -9.74 -11.11
C SER A 238 -2.37 -8.22 -11.08
N ILE A 239 -3.35 -7.57 -10.43
CA ILE A 239 -3.38 -6.11 -10.28
C ILE A 239 -2.12 -5.60 -9.55
N LEU A 240 -1.65 -6.31 -8.52
CA LEU A 240 -0.45 -5.94 -7.78
C LEU A 240 0.81 -6.10 -8.65
N ARG A 241 0.96 -7.19 -9.41
CA ARG A 241 2.08 -7.35 -10.36
C ARG A 241 2.11 -6.25 -11.40
N ASP A 242 0.97 -5.92 -12.00
CA ASP A 242 0.86 -4.85 -13.00
C ASP A 242 1.22 -3.47 -12.43
N ALA A 243 1.00 -3.28 -11.12
CA ALA A 243 1.43 -2.10 -10.38
C ALA A 243 2.91 -2.15 -9.92
N GLY A 244 3.68 -3.17 -10.31
CA GLY A 244 5.12 -3.28 -10.05
C GLY A 244 5.50 -3.83 -8.67
N TYR A 245 4.58 -4.49 -7.96
CA TYR A 245 4.89 -5.19 -6.73
C TYR A 245 5.54 -6.56 -6.99
N GLY A 246 6.48 -6.98 -6.12
CA GLY A 246 6.86 -8.36 -5.93
C GLY A 246 5.76 -9.12 -5.16
N LEU A 247 5.64 -10.45 -5.40
CA LEU A 247 4.62 -11.30 -4.76
C LEU A 247 5.22 -12.58 -4.19
#